data_7dc4ff48b2bff55dbcff3e6fff048566
#
_entry.id   7dc4ff48b2bff55dbcff3e6fff048566
#
_cell.length_a   1.000
_cell.length_b   1.000
_cell.length_c   1.000
_cell.angle_alpha   90.00
_cell.angle_beta   90.00
_cell.angle_gamma   90.00
#
_symmetry.space_group_name_H-M   'P 1'
#
loop_
_entity.id
_entity.type
_entity.pdbx_description
1 polymer ?
#
loop_
_entity_poly.entity_id
_entity_poly.type
_entity_poly.pdbx_seq_one_letter_code
_entity_poly.pdbx_strand_id
1 'polypeptide(L)'
;MCTSAASSAAVVQRPPQAAAVVSLAALLVAACAAGPDFVRPSPPAQAGYLPEAAPAVAAPTAAADGHAQGFASGAAVPADWWHLFGSSDLDRVVSEALAHNETLVSASASLRQSEDALRAGYGVYFPQVDADLGATRQRASPLRFGQSGPSSIFNLFTLSGSVGYLLDVFGGARREVEALHAGVALERSIALATYLALTANVVNTSIASAAYRAEIAATRASTEAAAAQLELAEAQFTAGTAPYANVLSLKAQLAGLEAALPPLELRAEQADHLLAVLAGHAPADWTPPRLMLDDFVLPQSLPLSLPSALVRQRPDVLAAEARLHAASAQIGVATAALLPSLTLSGTLGRDASRWPQLRDASGRFWSAAGDLSVPVFQGGKSWYGRKAALDAYQAALADYRQAVLSAFQQVADTLRALDHDGELVRAQSDAQAAAREALELTQANYEAGVAGYLAVLTATSQYQAAEIGYLAARSQRLQDTVALFIALGGGWWDPAAPVPALAPLAAGASP
;
A
#
# COMPACT_ATOMS: atom_id res chain seq x y z
N MET A 1 59.98 -61.39 55.33
CA MET A 1 60.67 -60.26 54.72
C MET A 1 60.13 -60.12 53.33
N CYS A 2 59.09 -59.33 53.15
CA CYS A 2 58.48 -59.06 51.88
C CYS A 2 58.44 -57.54 51.67
N THR A 3 59.16 -57.08 50.69
CA THR A 3 59.15 -55.69 50.24
C THR A 3 58.14 -55.50 49.09
N SER A 4 57.11 -54.71 49.34
CA SER A 4 56.08 -54.29 48.40
C SER A 4 56.60 -53.13 47.50
N ALA A 5 56.55 -53.32 46.18
CA ALA A 5 56.86 -52.27 45.22
C ALA A 5 55.53 -51.60 44.78
N ALA A 6 55.37 -50.33 45.12
CA ALA A 6 54.25 -49.52 44.66
C ALA A 6 54.54 -48.94 43.25
N SER A 7 53.69 -49.28 42.30
CA SER A 7 53.72 -48.72 40.96
C SER A 7 52.99 -47.34 40.94
N SER A 8 53.71 -46.27 40.63
CA SER A 8 53.20 -44.90 40.51
C SER A 8 52.75 -44.68 39.08
N ALA A 9 51.45 -44.57 38.88
CA ALA A 9 50.83 -44.14 37.55
C ALA A 9 50.91 -42.62 37.41
N ALA A 10 51.70 -42.17 36.46
CA ALA A 10 51.78 -40.74 36.07
C ALA A 10 50.52 -40.32 35.32
N VAL A 11 49.71 -39.50 35.97
CA VAL A 11 48.57 -38.77 35.31
C VAL A 11 49.15 -37.64 34.44
N VAL A 12 49.08 -37.84 33.15
CA VAL A 12 49.40 -36.77 32.17
C VAL A 12 48.35 -35.69 32.27
N GLN A 13 48.63 -34.60 32.97
CA GLN A 13 47.85 -33.38 32.96
C GLN A 13 47.98 -32.73 31.59
N ARG A 14 46.87 -32.71 30.82
CA ARG A 14 46.72 -31.89 29.60
C ARG A 14 46.73 -30.40 29.99
N PRO A 15 47.40 -29.51 29.22
CA PRO A 15 47.56 -28.12 29.60
C PRO A 15 46.19 -27.38 29.51
N PRO A 16 45.86 -26.51 30.48
CA PRO A 16 44.58 -25.78 30.54
C PRO A 16 44.42 -24.72 29.45
N GLN A 17 45.41 -24.51 28.60
CA GLN A 17 45.41 -23.52 27.53
C GLN A 17 44.45 -23.83 26.37
N ALA A 18 44.24 -25.10 26.03
CA ALA A 18 43.31 -25.49 24.96
C ALA A 18 41.84 -25.24 25.34
N ALA A 19 41.47 -25.44 26.61
CA ALA A 19 40.12 -25.16 27.11
C ALA A 19 39.82 -23.64 27.16
N ALA A 20 40.83 -22.84 27.54
CA ALA A 20 40.71 -21.38 27.56
C ALA A 20 40.58 -20.77 26.15
N VAL A 21 41.30 -21.30 25.17
CA VAL A 21 41.20 -20.86 23.74
C VAL A 21 39.86 -21.25 23.15
N VAL A 22 39.35 -22.45 23.43
CA VAL A 22 38.02 -22.89 22.96
C VAL A 22 36.90 -22.09 23.65
N SER A 23 37.03 -21.78 24.94
CA SER A 23 36.07 -20.97 25.67
C SER A 23 36.09 -19.50 25.21
N LEU A 24 37.26 -18.93 24.89
CA LEU A 24 37.40 -17.60 24.35
C LEU A 24 36.87 -17.51 22.92
N ALA A 25 37.12 -18.55 22.10
CA ALA A 25 36.53 -18.65 20.75
C ALA A 25 35.01 -18.82 20.80
N ALA A 26 34.46 -19.59 21.72
CA ALA A 26 33.02 -19.75 21.92
C ALA A 26 32.35 -18.46 22.41
N LEU A 27 33.00 -17.68 23.28
CA LEU A 27 32.51 -16.36 23.72
C LEU A 27 32.58 -15.32 22.61
N LEU A 28 33.55 -15.36 21.71
CA LEU A 28 33.66 -14.48 20.55
C LEU A 28 32.61 -14.81 19.48
N VAL A 29 32.19 -16.07 19.37
CA VAL A 29 31.12 -16.48 18.43
C VAL A 29 29.73 -16.15 18.95
N ALA A 30 29.51 -16.02 20.25
CA ALA A 30 28.21 -15.73 20.84
C ALA A 30 27.80 -14.24 20.86
N ALA A 31 28.71 -13.31 20.50
CA ALA A 31 28.52 -11.90 20.88
C ALA A 31 28.38 -10.86 19.74
N CYS A 32 28.47 -11.19 18.45
CA CYS A 32 28.54 -10.13 17.45
C CYS A 32 27.72 -10.44 16.17
N ALA A 33 26.44 -10.11 16.17
CA ALA A 33 25.79 -9.71 14.93
C ALA A 33 26.32 -8.33 14.51
N ALA A 34 26.91 -8.22 13.32
CA ALA A 34 27.43 -6.95 12.82
C ALA A 34 26.28 -5.93 12.62
N GLY A 35 26.53 -4.68 12.98
CA GLY A 35 25.56 -3.59 12.84
C GLY A 35 24.58 -3.44 14.02
N PRO A 36 23.74 -2.41 13.99
CA PRO A 36 22.74 -2.16 15.01
C PRO A 36 21.53 -3.09 14.85
N ASP A 37 20.90 -3.45 15.96
CA ASP A 37 19.56 -4.04 15.93
C ASP A 37 18.52 -2.98 15.60
N PHE A 38 17.50 -3.36 14.85
CA PHE A 38 16.42 -2.45 14.53
C PHE A 38 15.61 -2.13 15.79
N VAL A 39 15.46 -0.84 16.07
CA VAL A 39 14.58 -0.34 17.13
C VAL A 39 13.48 0.49 16.45
N ARG A 40 12.24 0.05 16.63
CA ARG A 40 11.07 0.77 16.12
C ARG A 40 11.04 2.18 16.71
N PRO A 41 10.87 3.24 15.88
CA PRO A 41 10.70 4.59 16.39
C PRO A 41 9.51 4.70 17.35
N SER A 42 9.69 5.47 18.41
CA SER A 42 8.60 5.72 19.37
C SER A 42 7.45 6.45 18.69
N PRO A 43 6.19 6.08 18.97
CA PRO A 43 5.05 6.81 18.45
C PRO A 43 5.08 8.27 18.94
N PRO A 44 4.53 9.20 18.15
CA PRO A 44 4.44 10.60 18.54
C PRO A 44 3.70 10.79 19.88
N ALA A 45 4.15 11.73 20.68
CA ALA A 45 3.58 12.01 22.02
C ALA A 45 2.32 12.89 21.98
N GLN A 46 1.87 13.33 20.80
CA GLN A 46 0.69 14.18 20.63
C GLN A 46 -0.58 13.45 21.06
N ALA A 47 -1.42 14.14 21.85
CA ALA A 47 -2.69 13.62 22.34
C ALA A 47 -3.83 13.75 21.31
N GLY A 48 -3.68 14.62 20.30
CA GLY A 48 -4.69 14.90 19.27
C GLY A 48 -4.09 15.28 17.94
N TYR A 49 -4.95 15.42 16.92
CA TYR A 49 -4.56 15.80 15.56
C TYR A 49 -4.62 17.31 15.30
N LEU A 50 -5.37 18.05 16.12
CA LEU A 50 -5.57 19.50 16.03
C LEU A 50 -5.00 20.18 17.28
N PRO A 51 -4.59 21.48 17.20
CA PRO A 51 -4.13 22.25 18.36
C PRO A 51 -5.21 22.38 19.44
N GLU A 52 -6.48 22.47 19.02
CA GLU A 52 -7.65 22.45 19.87
C GLU A 52 -8.21 21.03 19.97
N ALA A 53 -8.97 20.74 21.04
CA ALA A 53 -9.67 19.46 21.12
C ALA A 53 -10.57 19.30 19.88
N ALA A 54 -10.52 18.12 19.25
CA ALA A 54 -11.42 17.83 18.14
C ALA A 54 -12.86 18.06 18.59
N PRO A 55 -13.72 18.69 17.76
CA PRO A 55 -15.13 18.87 18.10
C PRO A 55 -15.75 17.50 18.44
N ALA A 56 -16.51 17.43 19.51
CA ALA A 56 -17.18 16.18 19.92
C ALA A 56 -18.26 15.75 18.91
N VAL A 57 -18.75 16.69 18.11
CA VAL A 57 -19.78 16.51 17.10
C VAL A 57 -19.38 17.36 15.90
N ALA A 58 -19.32 16.78 14.69
CA ALA A 58 -19.34 17.57 13.47
C ALA A 58 -20.64 18.40 13.46
N ALA A 59 -20.57 19.66 12.96
CA ALA A 59 -21.66 20.60 13.05
C ALA A 59 -23.02 19.93 12.80
N PRO A 60 -24.01 20.05 13.71
CA PRO A 60 -25.28 19.38 13.57
C PRO A 60 -26.01 19.90 12.34
N THR A 61 -26.23 19.04 11.38
CA THR A 61 -27.12 19.34 10.25
C THR A 61 -28.56 19.16 10.71
N ALA A 62 -29.23 20.24 10.98
CA ALA A 62 -30.70 20.28 11.13
C ALA A 62 -31.33 20.47 9.75
N ALA A 63 -31.19 19.54 8.83
CA ALA A 63 -31.82 19.59 7.52
C ALA A 63 -32.07 18.18 6.98
N ALA A 64 -32.77 18.05 5.88
CA ALA A 64 -33.43 16.90 5.27
C ALA A 64 -32.75 15.51 5.37
N ASP A 65 -31.46 15.43 5.66
CA ASP A 65 -30.71 14.20 5.93
C ASP A 65 -30.56 13.90 7.44
N GLY A 66 -31.14 14.70 8.31
CA GLY A 66 -31.59 14.42 9.70
C GLY A 66 -30.59 14.05 10.77
N HIS A 67 -29.31 13.78 10.49
CA HIS A 67 -28.42 13.20 11.47
C HIS A 67 -27.09 13.94 11.61
N ALA A 68 -26.83 14.45 12.83
CA ALA A 68 -25.52 14.95 13.21
C ALA A 68 -24.53 13.77 13.27
N GLN A 69 -23.36 13.90 12.64
CA GLN A 69 -22.27 12.93 12.78
C GLN A 69 -21.47 13.24 14.05
N GLY A 70 -21.39 12.28 14.97
CA GLY A 70 -20.59 12.40 16.20
C GLY A 70 -19.25 11.67 16.05
N PHE A 71 -18.18 12.21 16.65
CA PHE A 71 -16.89 11.54 16.69
C PHE A 71 -16.78 10.64 17.92
N ALA A 72 -16.57 9.34 17.71
CA ALA A 72 -16.33 8.35 18.75
C ALA A 72 -14.82 8.22 18.98
N SER A 73 -14.29 8.98 19.93
CA SER A 73 -12.86 8.96 20.24
C SER A 73 -12.42 7.59 20.76
N GLY A 74 -11.33 7.05 20.21
CA GLY A 74 -10.79 5.72 20.53
C GLY A 74 -11.50 4.56 19.84
N ALA A 75 -12.57 4.80 19.07
CA ALA A 75 -13.22 3.76 18.28
C ALA A 75 -12.36 3.35 17.09
N ALA A 76 -12.36 2.05 16.77
CA ALA A 76 -11.72 1.52 15.58
C ALA A 76 -12.62 1.68 14.36
N VAL A 77 -12.00 1.88 13.18
CA VAL A 77 -12.70 1.80 11.89
C VAL A 77 -13.06 0.34 11.64
N PRO A 78 -14.32 -0.01 11.30
CA PRO A 78 -14.67 -1.37 10.93
C PRO A 78 -14.00 -1.76 9.60
N ALA A 79 -13.75 -3.04 9.42
CA ALA A 79 -13.08 -3.56 8.22
C ALA A 79 -13.87 -3.35 6.94
N ASP A 80 -15.16 -3.37 7.06
CA ASP A 80 -16.17 -3.24 6.01
C ASP A 80 -16.91 -1.88 6.10
N TRP A 81 -16.14 -0.83 6.38
CA TRP A 81 -16.63 0.52 6.64
C TRP A 81 -17.61 1.06 5.58
N TRP A 82 -17.59 0.56 4.35
CA TRP A 82 -18.51 0.98 3.29
C TRP A 82 -19.96 0.55 3.56
N HIS A 83 -20.19 -0.52 4.34
CA HIS A 83 -21.53 -0.91 4.79
C HIS A 83 -22.23 0.17 5.64
N LEU A 84 -21.46 1.06 6.26
CA LEU A 84 -21.99 2.19 7.03
C LEU A 84 -22.79 3.18 6.18
N PHE A 85 -22.60 3.18 4.86
CA PHE A 85 -23.41 4.00 3.93
C PHE A 85 -24.76 3.38 3.60
N GLY A 86 -25.08 2.16 4.07
CA GLY A 86 -26.41 1.56 4.02
C GLY A 86 -26.90 1.14 2.63
N SER A 87 -26.05 1.08 1.63
CA SER A 87 -26.41 0.75 0.26
C SER A 87 -25.97 -0.65 -0.14
N SER A 88 -26.92 -1.56 -0.33
CA SER A 88 -26.67 -2.93 -0.79
C SER A 88 -26.07 -3.01 -2.19
N ASP A 89 -26.35 -2.01 -3.02
CA ASP A 89 -25.81 -1.90 -4.39
C ASP A 89 -24.34 -1.50 -4.35
N LEU A 90 -23.96 -0.59 -3.43
CA LEU A 90 -22.58 -0.26 -3.15
C LEU A 90 -21.81 -1.49 -2.67
N ASP A 91 -22.37 -2.26 -1.73
CA ASP A 91 -21.75 -3.48 -1.21
C ASP A 91 -21.46 -4.50 -2.31
N ARG A 92 -22.39 -4.63 -3.29
CA ARG A 92 -22.16 -5.50 -4.45
C ARG A 92 -21.00 -5.02 -5.32
N VAL A 93 -20.93 -3.71 -5.62
CA VAL A 93 -19.85 -3.16 -6.43
C VAL A 93 -18.49 -3.30 -5.75
N VAL A 94 -18.42 -3.05 -4.43
CA VAL A 94 -17.18 -3.24 -3.67
C VAL A 94 -16.76 -4.72 -3.64
N SER A 95 -17.72 -5.63 -3.42
CA SER A 95 -17.46 -7.07 -3.41
C SER A 95 -16.96 -7.56 -4.77
N GLU A 96 -17.55 -7.09 -5.87
CA GLU A 96 -17.12 -7.40 -7.23
C GLU A 96 -15.70 -6.90 -7.50
N ALA A 97 -15.41 -5.65 -7.10
CA ALA A 97 -14.08 -5.08 -7.25
C ALA A 97 -13.03 -5.86 -6.44
N LEU A 98 -13.32 -6.24 -5.19
CA LEU A 98 -12.40 -7.02 -4.38
C LEU A 98 -12.14 -8.42 -4.93
N ALA A 99 -13.10 -9.00 -5.64
CA ALA A 99 -12.96 -10.32 -6.23
C ALA A 99 -12.18 -10.34 -7.55
N HIS A 100 -12.28 -9.29 -8.36
CA HIS A 100 -11.82 -9.32 -9.76
C HIS A 100 -10.82 -8.22 -10.14
N ASN A 101 -10.47 -7.30 -9.22
CA ASN A 101 -9.56 -6.20 -9.56
C ASN A 101 -8.12 -6.67 -9.80
N GLU A 102 -7.60 -6.41 -11.01
CA GLU A 102 -6.26 -6.86 -11.44
C GLU A 102 -5.11 -6.16 -10.70
N THR A 103 -5.31 -4.94 -10.17
CA THR A 103 -4.27 -4.28 -9.37
C THR A 103 -4.09 -4.96 -8.02
N LEU A 104 -5.17 -5.46 -7.43
CA LEU A 104 -5.14 -6.24 -6.19
C LEU A 104 -4.52 -7.63 -6.42
N VAL A 105 -4.81 -8.27 -7.55
CA VAL A 105 -4.16 -9.52 -7.98
C VAL A 105 -2.66 -9.31 -8.13
N SER A 106 -2.24 -8.23 -8.79
CA SER A 106 -0.82 -7.85 -8.96
C SER A 106 -0.13 -7.62 -7.62
N ALA A 107 -0.73 -6.84 -6.72
CA ALA A 107 -0.19 -6.59 -5.38
C ALA A 107 -0.04 -7.89 -4.56
N SER A 108 -1.01 -8.79 -4.64
CA SER A 108 -0.95 -10.11 -3.99
C SER A 108 0.15 -11.00 -4.59
N ALA A 109 0.39 -10.92 -5.89
CA ALA A 109 1.48 -11.64 -6.55
C ALA A 109 2.85 -11.10 -6.13
N SER A 110 3.01 -9.77 -6.02
CA SER A 110 4.24 -9.12 -5.53
C SER A 110 4.55 -9.52 -4.08
N LEU A 111 3.53 -9.61 -3.22
CA LEU A 111 3.69 -10.10 -1.86
C LEU A 111 4.21 -11.55 -1.86
N ARG A 112 3.56 -12.46 -2.63
CA ARG A 112 4.04 -13.86 -2.76
C ARG A 112 5.46 -13.95 -3.31
N GLN A 113 5.80 -13.11 -4.30
CA GLN A 113 7.16 -13.02 -4.83
C GLN A 113 8.17 -12.68 -3.74
N SER A 114 7.88 -11.70 -2.88
CA SER A 114 8.78 -11.32 -1.79
C SER A 114 8.86 -12.40 -0.70
N GLU A 115 7.77 -13.11 -0.41
CA GLU A 115 7.77 -14.28 0.49
C GLU A 115 8.64 -15.42 -0.04
N ASP A 116 8.56 -15.70 -1.34
CA ASP A 116 9.40 -16.74 -1.97
C ASP A 116 10.87 -16.30 -2.04
N ALA A 117 11.14 -15.00 -2.25
CA ALA A 117 12.49 -14.45 -2.15
C ALA A 117 13.07 -14.60 -0.73
N LEU A 118 12.26 -14.37 0.30
CA LEU A 118 12.66 -14.63 1.69
C LEU A 118 12.95 -16.12 1.92
N ARG A 119 12.07 -17.02 1.44
CA ARG A 119 12.28 -18.48 1.54
C ARG A 119 13.58 -18.90 0.83
N ALA A 120 13.83 -18.34 -0.36
CA ALA A 120 15.09 -18.57 -1.08
C ALA A 120 16.30 -18.02 -0.30
N GLY A 121 16.14 -16.85 0.36
CA GLY A 121 17.16 -16.24 1.20
C GLY A 121 17.59 -17.10 2.38
N TYR A 122 16.68 -17.88 2.98
CA TYR A 122 17.03 -18.86 4.01
C TYR A 122 18.01 -19.94 3.53
N GLY A 123 18.16 -20.14 2.21
CA GLY A 123 19.14 -21.05 1.64
C GLY A 123 20.57 -20.73 2.04
N VAL A 124 20.88 -19.48 2.42
CA VAL A 124 22.22 -19.08 2.90
C VAL A 124 22.64 -19.79 4.19
N TYR A 125 21.69 -20.27 4.99
CA TYR A 125 21.97 -21.02 6.22
C TYR A 125 22.31 -22.49 5.99
N PHE A 126 22.21 -23.00 4.77
CA PHE A 126 22.46 -24.40 4.43
C PHE A 126 23.67 -24.52 3.51
N PRO A 127 24.41 -25.63 3.60
CA PRO A 127 25.45 -25.93 2.63
C PRO A 127 24.88 -26.01 1.20
N GLN A 128 25.60 -25.42 0.26
CA GLN A 128 25.28 -25.55 -1.17
C GLN A 128 25.98 -26.78 -1.71
N VAL A 129 25.27 -27.61 -2.48
CA VAL A 129 25.81 -28.84 -3.07
C VAL A 129 25.64 -28.76 -4.59
N ASP A 130 26.75 -28.84 -5.30
CA ASP A 130 26.80 -28.79 -6.74
C ASP A 130 27.39 -30.07 -7.31
N ALA A 131 26.95 -30.44 -8.52
CA ALA A 131 27.50 -31.55 -9.28
C ALA A 131 28.00 -31.05 -10.64
N ASP A 132 29.25 -31.29 -10.95
CA ASP A 132 29.91 -30.81 -12.14
C ASP A 132 30.36 -31.97 -13.03
N LEU A 133 30.09 -31.86 -14.31
CA LEU A 133 30.58 -32.70 -15.37
C LEU A 133 31.37 -31.89 -16.39
N GLY A 134 32.69 -32.05 -16.41
CA GLY A 134 33.56 -31.27 -17.28
C GLY A 134 34.25 -32.16 -18.34
N ALA A 135 34.44 -31.64 -19.53
CA ALA A 135 35.28 -32.22 -20.55
C ALA A 135 36.21 -31.15 -21.14
N THR A 136 37.49 -31.28 -20.90
CA THR A 136 38.49 -30.31 -21.29
C THR A 136 39.57 -30.99 -22.17
N ARG A 137 39.95 -30.34 -23.27
CA ARG A 137 41.15 -30.72 -24.03
C ARG A 137 42.17 -29.59 -23.88
N GLN A 138 43.31 -29.96 -23.31
CA GLN A 138 44.31 -28.93 -22.98
C GLN A 138 45.72 -29.40 -23.39
N ARG A 139 46.57 -28.41 -23.65
CA ARG A 139 48.01 -28.56 -23.78
C ARG A 139 48.69 -28.10 -22.54
N ALA A 140 49.38 -29.03 -21.82
CA ALA A 140 50.15 -28.68 -20.66
C ALA A 140 51.64 -28.69 -20.95
N SER A 141 52.33 -27.64 -20.51
CA SER A 141 53.77 -27.59 -20.59
C SER A 141 54.37 -28.01 -19.23
N PRO A 142 55.34 -28.91 -19.15
CA PRO A 142 56.02 -29.26 -17.92
C PRO A 142 56.70 -28.08 -17.22
N LEU A 143 57.00 -26.99 -17.96
CA LEU A 143 57.54 -25.75 -17.42
C LEU A 143 56.65 -25.12 -16.32
N ARG A 144 55.32 -25.37 -16.33
CA ARG A 144 54.43 -24.93 -15.24
C ARG A 144 54.78 -25.53 -13.88
N PHE A 145 55.46 -26.68 -13.90
CA PHE A 145 55.90 -27.41 -12.69
C PHE A 145 57.41 -27.35 -12.50
N GLY A 146 58.12 -26.40 -13.16
CA GLY A 146 59.54 -26.26 -13.09
C GLY A 146 60.33 -27.39 -13.76
N GLN A 147 59.71 -28.22 -14.58
CA GLN A 147 60.31 -29.36 -15.26
C GLN A 147 60.56 -29.05 -16.75
N SER A 148 61.69 -29.50 -17.27
CA SER A 148 62.02 -29.42 -18.69
C SER A 148 61.47 -30.64 -19.44
N GLY A 149 60.78 -30.44 -20.58
CA GLY A 149 60.26 -31.50 -21.38
C GLY A 149 59.25 -31.04 -22.44
N PRO A 150 58.87 -31.91 -23.36
CA PRO A 150 57.86 -31.62 -24.39
C PRO A 150 56.48 -31.40 -23.78
N SER A 151 55.71 -30.45 -24.31
CA SER A 151 54.30 -30.28 -23.90
C SER A 151 53.47 -31.45 -24.36
N SER A 152 52.54 -31.84 -23.47
CA SER A 152 51.57 -32.94 -23.74
C SER A 152 50.17 -32.36 -24.02
N ILE A 153 49.45 -32.99 -24.97
CA ILE A 153 48.03 -32.68 -25.23
C ILE A 153 47.22 -33.87 -24.71
N PHE A 154 46.29 -33.58 -23.80
CA PHE A 154 45.41 -34.61 -23.24
C PHE A 154 43.99 -34.11 -23.07
N ASN A 155 43.05 -35.05 -23.02
CA ASN A 155 41.69 -34.79 -22.59
C ASN A 155 41.61 -35.05 -21.08
N LEU A 156 40.79 -34.21 -20.40
CA LEU A 156 40.43 -34.41 -19.01
C LEU A 156 38.92 -34.43 -18.92
N PHE A 157 38.37 -35.53 -18.49
CA PHE A 157 36.97 -35.66 -18.10
C PHE A 157 36.91 -35.69 -16.60
N THR A 158 36.12 -34.75 -16.03
CA THR A 158 35.94 -34.63 -14.59
C THR A 158 34.46 -34.78 -14.22
N LEU A 159 34.17 -35.69 -13.31
CA LEU A 159 32.87 -35.77 -12.65
C LEU A 159 33.11 -35.50 -11.16
N SER A 160 32.56 -34.42 -10.64
CA SER A 160 32.73 -34.02 -9.24
C SER A 160 31.43 -33.57 -8.59
N GLY A 161 31.33 -33.79 -7.30
CA GLY A 161 30.37 -33.14 -6.41
C GLY A 161 31.14 -32.24 -5.44
N SER A 162 30.65 -31.03 -5.28
CA SER A 162 31.20 -30.05 -4.35
C SER A 162 30.17 -29.64 -3.32
N VAL A 163 30.61 -29.34 -2.12
CA VAL A 163 29.81 -28.74 -1.06
C VAL A 163 30.54 -27.50 -0.59
N GLY A 164 29.82 -26.40 -0.49
CA GLY A 164 30.29 -25.12 0.02
C GLY A 164 29.38 -24.61 1.14
N TYR A 165 29.95 -24.09 2.20
CA TYR A 165 29.21 -23.50 3.30
C TYR A 165 29.91 -22.25 3.84
N LEU A 166 29.23 -21.12 3.75
CA LEU A 166 29.67 -19.87 4.33
C LEU A 166 29.24 -19.83 5.81
N LEU A 167 30.19 -19.83 6.72
CA LEU A 167 29.92 -19.68 8.14
C LEU A 167 29.63 -18.21 8.47
N ASP A 168 28.41 -17.93 8.90
CA ASP A 168 27.96 -16.58 9.27
C ASP A 168 28.44 -16.18 10.68
N VAL A 169 29.74 -16.07 10.84
CA VAL A 169 30.37 -15.75 12.12
C VAL A 169 29.98 -14.37 12.63
N PHE A 170 29.86 -13.39 11.74
CA PHE A 170 29.60 -12.00 12.06
C PHE A 170 28.17 -11.55 11.74
N GLY A 171 27.30 -12.46 11.36
CA GLY A 171 25.87 -12.16 11.16
C GLY A 171 25.53 -11.45 9.85
N GLY A 172 26.42 -11.42 8.87
CA GLY A 172 26.15 -10.81 7.57
C GLY A 172 24.98 -11.45 6.84
N ALA A 173 24.93 -12.79 6.79
CA ALA A 173 23.85 -13.55 6.20
C ALA A 173 22.53 -13.40 6.99
N ARG A 174 22.61 -13.36 8.32
CA ARG A 174 21.44 -13.08 9.17
C ARG A 174 20.85 -11.71 8.88
N ARG A 175 21.68 -10.67 8.71
CA ARG A 175 21.22 -9.31 8.36
C ARG A 175 20.64 -9.23 6.95
N GLU A 176 21.16 -10.01 6.00
CA GLU A 176 20.59 -10.11 4.66
C GLU A 176 19.18 -10.72 4.70
N VAL A 177 18.98 -11.82 5.42
CA VAL A 177 17.66 -12.43 5.64
C VAL A 177 16.72 -11.50 6.39
N GLU A 178 17.22 -10.75 7.39
CA GLU A 178 16.43 -9.70 8.08
C GLU A 178 15.97 -8.61 7.12
N ALA A 179 16.82 -8.17 6.19
CA ALA A 179 16.44 -7.20 5.16
C ALA A 179 15.35 -7.76 4.23
N LEU A 180 15.43 -9.04 3.83
CA LEU A 180 14.40 -9.73 3.06
C LEU A 180 13.09 -9.85 3.85
N HIS A 181 13.15 -10.16 5.14
CA HIS A 181 11.97 -10.20 6.00
C HIS A 181 11.28 -8.81 6.09
N ALA A 182 12.06 -7.74 6.23
CA ALA A 182 11.53 -6.37 6.16
C ALA A 182 10.94 -6.05 4.77
N GLY A 183 11.51 -6.61 3.69
CA GLY A 183 10.95 -6.55 2.34
C GLY A 183 9.56 -7.17 2.24
N VAL A 184 9.32 -8.33 2.86
CA VAL A 184 7.98 -8.94 2.94
C VAL A 184 6.99 -8.04 3.70
N ALA A 185 7.42 -7.44 4.81
CA ALA A 185 6.59 -6.49 5.56
C ALA A 185 6.24 -5.24 4.73
N LEU A 186 7.17 -4.77 3.90
CA LEU A 186 6.96 -3.68 2.96
C LEU A 186 5.89 -4.04 1.91
N GLU A 187 6.06 -5.17 1.21
CA GLU A 187 5.13 -5.59 0.15
C GLU A 187 3.73 -5.88 0.72
N ARG A 188 3.65 -6.43 1.93
CA ARG A 188 2.37 -6.57 2.64
C ARG A 188 1.69 -5.23 2.88
N SER A 189 2.43 -4.23 3.35
CA SER A 189 1.90 -2.89 3.60
C SER A 189 1.45 -2.22 2.29
N ILE A 190 2.16 -2.44 1.19
CA ILE A 190 1.77 -1.96 -0.15
C ILE A 190 0.48 -2.64 -0.62
N ALA A 191 0.34 -3.95 -0.42
CA ALA A 191 -0.88 -4.67 -0.78
C ALA A 191 -2.09 -4.19 0.03
N LEU A 192 -1.92 -3.91 1.33
CA LEU A 192 -2.94 -3.29 2.17
C LEU A 192 -3.31 -1.88 1.70
N ALA A 193 -2.32 -1.06 1.34
CA ALA A 193 -2.57 0.27 0.78
C ALA A 193 -3.36 0.19 -0.54
N THR A 194 -3.05 -0.79 -1.40
CA THR A 194 -3.77 -1.06 -2.64
C THR A 194 -5.23 -1.45 -2.38
N TYR A 195 -5.46 -2.34 -1.41
CA TYR A 195 -6.82 -2.71 -0.97
C TYR A 195 -7.62 -1.50 -0.51
N LEU A 196 -7.05 -0.64 0.35
CA LEU A 196 -7.71 0.57 0.83
C LEU A 196 -7.96 1.59 -0.28
N ALA A 197 -7.00 1.78 -1.18
CA ALA A 197 -7.16 2.67 -2.32
C ALA A 197 -8.26 2.17 -3.28
N LEU A 198 -8.35 0.86 -3.51
CA LEU A 198 -9.39 0.26 -4.34
C LEU A 198 -10.77 0.50 -3.73
N THR A 199 -10.96 0.14 -2.45
CA THR A 199 -12.26 0.33 -1.78
C THR A 199 -12.68 1.79 -1.75
N ALA A 200 -11.75 2.72 -1.44
CA ALA A 200 -12.01 4.15 -1.47
C ALA A 200 -12.42 4.65 -2.88
N ASN A 201 -11.69 4.23 -3.91
CA ASN A 201 -11.98 4.64 -5.29
C ASN A 201 -13.33 4.12 -5.76
N VAL A 202 -13.69 2.88 -5.41
CA VAL A 202 -15.01 2.31 -5.75
C VAL A 202 -16.12 3.12 -5.08
N VAL A 203 -16.02 3.38 -3.77
CA VAL A 203 -17.04 4.13 -3.03
C VAL A 203 -17.14 5.57 -3.54
N ASN A 204 -16.02 6.28 -3.69
CA ASN A 204 -16.01 7.66 -4.19
C ASN A 204 -16.55 7.77 -5.61
N THR A 205 -16.20 6.84 -6.50
CA THR A 205 -16.72 6.84 -7.88
C THR A 205 -18.21 6.52 -7.90
N SER A 206 -18.70 5.64 -7.02
CA SER A 206 -20.13 5.34 -6.87
C SER A 206 -20.90 6.56 -6.39
N ILE A 207 -20.39 7.30 -5.40
CA ILE A 207 -20.97 8.56 -4.92
C ILE A 207 -20.99 9.61 -6.04
N ALA A 208 -19.88 9.76 -6.77
CA ALA A 208 -19.79 10.73 -7.88
C ALA A 208 -20.76 10.40 -9.02
N SER A 209 -20.88 9.12 -9.41
CA SER A 209 -21.84 8.65 -10.42
C SER A 209 -23.28 8.97 -9.99
N ALA A 210 -23.63 8.71 -8.72
CA ALA A 210 -24.95 9.03 -8.16
C ALA A 210 -25.21 10.54 -8.12
N ALA A 211 -24.21 11.35 -7.77
CA ALA A 211 -24.30 12.80 -7.77
C ALA A 211 -24.55 13.36 -9.19
N TYR A 212 -23.80 12.91 -10.19
CA TYR A 212 -24.02 13.32 -11.59
C TYR A 212 -25.42 12.95 -12.08
N ARG A 213 -25.93 11.77 -11.72
CA ARG A 213 -27.31 11.37 -12.05
C ARG A 213 -28.35 12.26 -11.38
N ALA A 214 -28.11 12.67 -10.14
CA ALA A 214 -28.99 13.62 -9.45
C ALA A 214 -28.96 15.00 -10.13
N GLU A 215 -27.80 15.51 -10.51
CA GLU A 215 -27.65 16.76 -11.26
C GLU A 215 -28.33 16.70 -12.64
N ILE A 216 -28.18 15.56 -13.35
CA ILE A 216 -28.89 15.33 -14.63
C ILE A 216 -30.40 15.35 -14.42
N ALA A 217 -30.91 14.70 -13.39
CA ALA A 217 -32.36 14.69 -13.10
C ALA A 217 -32.89 16.09 -12.77
N ALA A 218 -32.18 16.87 -11.95
CA ALA A 218 -32.52 18.23 -11.61
C ALA A 218 -32.49 19.17 -12.87
N THR A 219 -31.47 19.00 -13.71
CA THR A 219 -31.34 19.79 -14.95
C THR A 219 -32.42 19.41 -15.94
N ARG A 220 -32.79 18.15 -16.10
CA ARG A 220 -33.92 17.71 -16.96
C ARG A 220 -35.23 18.24 -16.47
N ALA A 221 -35.52 18.19 -15.17
CA ALA A 221 -36.72 18.78 -14.60
C ALA A 221 -36.82 20.31 -14.89
N SER A 222 -35.67 21.02 -14.76
CA SER A 222 -35.59 22.43 -15.11
C SER A 222 -35.79 22.67 -16.62
N THR A 223 -35.30 21.79 -17.48
CA THR A 223 -35.47 21.84 -18.95
C THR A 223 -36.93 21.64 -19.33
N GLU A 224 -37.62 20.65 -18.74
CA GLU A 224 -39.05 20.40 -18.96
C GLU A 224 -39.88 21.58 -18.51
N ALA A 225 -39.59 22.16 -17.35
CA ALA A 225 -40.30 23.36 -16.87
C ALA A 225 -40.07 24.57 -17.79
N ALA A 226 -38.83 24.78 -18.26
CA ALA A 226 -38.53 25.85 -19.20
C ALA A 226 -39.21 25.66 -20.58
N ALA A 227 -39.31 24.42 -21.07
CA ALA A 227 -40.01 24.09 -22.31
C ALA A 227 -41.54 24.41 -22.20
N ALA A 228 -42.17 24.01 -21.08
CA ALA A 228 -43.58 24.34 -20.83
C ALA A 228 -43.83 25.86 -20.73
N GLN A 229 -42.89 26.59 -20.10
CA GLN A 229 -42.98 28.06 -20.04
C GLN A 229 -42.79 28.70 -21.42
N LEU A 230 -41.94 28.16 -22.28
CA LEU A 230 -41.74 28.63 -23.64
C LEU A 230 -43.02 28.46 -24.47
N GLU A 231 -43.68 27.29 -24.39
CA GLU A 231 -44.94 27.04 -25.07
C GLU A 231 -46.02 28.07 -24.65
N LEU A 232 -46.14 28.36 -23.36
CA LEU A 232 -47.06 29.38 -22.86
C LEU A 232 -46.71 30.78 -23.36
N ALA A 233 -45.45 31.17 -23.40
CA ALA A 233 -45.02 32.47 -23.89
C ALA A 233 -45.23 32.64 -25.41
N GLU A 234 -45.07 31.58 -26.20
CA GLU A 234 -45.39 31.58 -27.64
C GLU A 234 -46.89 31.76 -27.87
N ALA A 235 -47.75 31.10 -27.09
CA ALA A 235 -49.19 31.29 -27.12
C ALA A 235 -49.58 32.74 -26.74
N GLN A 236 -49.02 33.33 -25.71
CA GLN A 236 -49.24 34.70 -25.27
C GLN A 236 -48.80 35.73 -26.34
N PHE A 237 -47.63 35.48 -26.97
CA PHE A 237 -47.19 36.35 -28.09
C PHE A 237 -48.14 36.27 -29.27
N THR A 238 -48.61 35.09 -29.64
CA THR A 238 -49.55 34.88 -30.71
C THR A 238 -50.92 35.61 -30.44
N ALA A 239 -51.31 35.58 -29.16
CA ALA A 239 -52.51 36.33 -28.69
C ALA A 239 -52.25 37.83 -28.54
N GLY A 240 -51.06 38.34 -28.79
CA GLY A 240 -50.70 39.75 -28.65
C GLY A 240 -50.62 40.27 -27.21
N THR A 241 -50.54 39.38 -26.20
CA THR A 241 -50.53 39.72 -24.78
C THR A 241 -49.13 39.79 -24.18
N ALA A 242 -48.11 39.29 -24.89
CA ALA A 242 -46.73 39.33 -24.45
C ALA A 242 -45.77 39.75 -25.57
N PRO A 243 -44.62 40.41 -25.23
CA PRO A 243 -43.65 40.82 -26.24
C PRO A 243 -42.77 39.59 -26.67
N TYR A 244 -42.34 39.59 -27.94
CA TYR A 244 -41.48 38.55 -28.52
C TYR A 244 -40.15 38.38 -27.78
N ALA A 245 -39.68 39.42 -27.08
CA ALA A 245 -38.49 39.37 -26.24
C ALA A 245 -38.58 38.30 -25.15
N ASN A 246 -39.75 38.01 -24.58
CA ASN A 246 -39.98 36.96 -23.60
C ASN A 246 -39.73 35.59 -24.23
N VAL A 247 -40.25 35.35 -25.44
CA VAL A 247 -40.01 34.09 -26.20
C VAL A 247 -38.54 33.87 -26.46
N LEU A 248 -37.80 34.92 -26.90
CA LEU A 248 -36.37 34.82 -27.15
C LEU A 248 -35.56 34.53 -25.87
N SER A 249 -35.92 35.15 -24.75
CA SER A 249 -35.28 34.91 -23.45
C SER A 249 -35.46 33.46 -22.98
N LEU A 250 -36.69 32.92 -23.13
CA LEU A 250 -36.97 31.51 -22.82
C LEU A 250 -36.25 30.54 -23.74
N LYS A 251 -36.19 30.82 -25.05
CA LYS A 251 -35.41 30.01 -25.98
C LYS A 251 -33.94 30.00 -25.62
N ALA A 252 -33.38 31.13 -25.22
CA ALA A 252 -31.99 31.19 -24.76
C ALA A 252 -31.76 30.41 -23.45
N GLN A 253 -32.70 30.49 -22.49
CA GLN A 253 -32.64 29.72 -21.24
C GLN A 253 -32.74 28.23 -21.53
N LEU A 254 -33.72 27.77 -22.29
CA LEU A 254 -33.90 26.37 -22.64
C LEU A 254 -32.67 25.82 -23.33
N ALA A 255 -32.12 26.52 -24.33
CA ALA A 255 -30.87 26.11 -25.00
C ALA A 255 -29.68 26.05 -24.04
N GLY A 256 -29.61 26.93 -23.05
CA GLY A 256 -28.59 26.89 -21.99
C GLY A 256 -28.69 25.66 -21.10
N LEU A 257 -29.95 25.30 -20.71
CA LEU A 257 -30.24 24.09 -19.93
C LEU A 257 -29.93 22.82 -20.72
N GLU A 258 -30.37 22.76 -21.98
CA GLU A 258 -30.06 21.64 -22.88
C GLU A 258 -28.56 21.48 -23.11
N ALA A 259 -27.82 22.59 -23.22
CA ALA A 259 -26.36 22.57 -23.37
C ALA A 259 -25.60 22.11 -22.10
N ALA A 260 -26.22 22.19 -20.92
CA ALA A 260 -25.64 21.72 -19.68
C ALA A 260 -25.72 20.18 -19.52
N LEU A 261 -26.66 19.50 -20.20
CA LEU A 261 -26.86 18.06 -20.06
C LEU A 261 -25.72 17.22 -20.62
N PRO A 262 -25.20 17.40 -21.86
CA PRO A 262 -24.21 16.52 -22.43
C PRO A 262 -22.90 16.41 -21.58
N PRO A 263 -22.37 17.49 -21.00
CA PRO A 263 -21.21 17.38 -20.11
C PRO A 263 -21.47 16.56 -18.83
N LEU A 264 -22.70 16.66 -18.27
CA LEU A 264 -23.07 15.87 -17.07
C LEU A 264 -23.27 14.40 -17.42
N GLU A 265 -23.93 14.10 -18.54
CA GLU A 265 -24.10 12.74 -19.05
C GLU A 265 -22.75 12.09 -19.35
N LEU A 266 -21.82 12.80 -19.99
CA LEU A 266 -20.46 12.33 -20.20
C LEU A 266 -19.74 11.98 -18.88
N ARG A 267 -19.84 12.83 -17.85
CA ARG A 267 -19.22 12.56 -16.53
C ARG A 267 -19.85 11.34 -15.86
N ALA A 268 -21.17 11.17 -15.94
CA ALA A 268 -21.85 9.99 -15.40
C ALA A 268 -21.36 8.70 -16.11
N GLU A 269 -21.30 8.72 -17.45
CA GLU A 269 -20.79 7.59 -18.23
C GLU A 269 -19.31 7.29 -17.93
N GLN A 270 -18.46 8.31 -17.80
CA GLN A 270 -17.06 8.15 -17.42
C GLN A 270 -16.92 7.53 -16.02
N ALA A 271 -17.77 7.91 -15.06
CA ALA A 271 -17.78 7.32 -13.74
C ALA A 271 -18.22 5.83 -13.80
N ASP A 272 -19.22 5.50 -14.61
CA ASP A 272 -19.66 4.13 -14.83
C ASP A 272 -18.58 3.28 -15.51
N HIS A 273 -17.87 3.82 -16.50
CA HIS A 273 -16.72 3.14 -17.13
C HIS A 273 -15.58 2.90 -16.13
N LEU A 274 -15.31 3.88 -15.25
CA LEU A 274 -14.31 3.72 -14.21
C LEU A 274 -14.71 2.65 -13.19
N LEU A 275 -16.00 2.60 -12.79
CA LEU A 275 -16.50 1.53 -11.93
C LEU A 275 -16.34 0.14 -12.55
N ALA A 276 -16.59 0.00 -13.86
CA ALA A 276 -16.37 -1.25 -14.56
C ALA A 276 -14.89 -1.69 -14.47
N VAL A 277 -13.96 -0.77 -14.73
CA VAL A 277 -12.51 -1.05 -14.62
C VAL A 277 -12.10 -1.38 -13.18
N LEU A 278 -12.62 -0.65 -12.20
CA LEU A 278 -12.35 -0.93 -10.78
C LEU A 278 -12.92 -2.30 -10.36
N ALA A 279 -14.06 -2.70 -10.92
CA ALA A 279 -14.66 -4.03 -10.74
C ALA A 279 -13.96 -5.14 -11.54
N GLY A 280 -12.91 -4.83 -12.30
CA GLY A 280 -12.12 -5.82 -13.06
C GLY A 280 -12.74 -6.20 -14.39
N HIS A 281 -13.67 -5.40 -14.92
CA HIS A 281 -14.39 -5.69 -16.16
C HIS A 281 -14.12 -4.64 -17.25
N ALA A 282 -14.27 -5.07 -18.51
CA ALA A 282 -14.32 -4.11 -19.60
C ALA A 282 -15.66 -3.34 -19.57
N PRO A 283 -15.67 -2.01 -19.84
CA PRO A 283 -16.91 -1.22 -19.85
C PRO A 283 -18.01 -1.75 -20.76
N ALA A 284 -17.67 -2.51 -21.81
CA ALA A 284 -18.63 -3.13 -22.70
C ALA A 284 -19.33 -4.37 -22.12
N ASP A 285 -18.71 -5.03 -21.15
CA ASP A 285 -19.14 -6.35 -20.65
C ASP A 285 -19.87 -6.26 -19.30
N TRP A 286 -19.76 -5.12 -18.62
CA TRP A 286 -20.34 -4.93 -17.30
C TRP A 286 -20.89 -3.52 -17.11
N THR A 287 -22.06 -3.45 -16.51
CA THR A 287 -22.73 -2.19 -16.20
C THR A 287 -22.95 -2.10 -14.68
N PRO A 288 -22.48 -1.02 -14.02
CA PRO A 288 -22.69 -0.85 -12.59
C PRO A 288 -24.18 -0.68 -12.28
N PRO A 289 -24.63 -1.03 -11.06
CA PRO A 289 -25.98 -0.72 -10.61
C PRO A 289 -26.23 0.79 -10.63
N ARG A 290 -27.48 1.18 -10.86
CA ARG A 290 -27.87 2.60 -10.85
C ARG A 290 -28.05 3.06 -9.41
N LEU A 291 -26.97 3.55 -8.83
CA LEU A 291 -26.99 4.18 -7.51
C LEU A 291 -27.59 5.59 -7.60
N MET A 292 -28.45 5.94 -6.66
CA MET A 292 -28.97 7.28 -6.45
C MET A 292 -28.30 7.90 -5.23
N LEU A 293 -28.21 9.23 -5.20
CA LEU A 293 -27.57 9.93 -4.08
C LEU A 293 -28.32 9.70 -2.75
N ASP A 294 -29.60 9.41 -2.81
CA ASP A 294 -30.46 9.11 -1.66
C ASP A 294 -30.29 7.67 -1.14
N ASP A 295 -29.61 6.80 -1.90
CA ASP A 295 -29.28 5.43 -1.45
C ASP A 295 -28.13 5.41 -0.43
N PHE A 296 -27.44 6.56 -0.27
CA PHE A 296 -26.31 6.69 0.67
C PHE A 296 -26.76 7.36 1.96
N VAL A 297 -26.54 6.64 3.06
CA VAL A 297 -26.82 7.15 4.40
C VAL A 297 -25.51 7.62 5.04
N LEU A 298 -25.51 8.81 5.65
CA LEU A 298 -24.35 9.29 6.41
C LEU A 298 -24.22 8.52 7.74
N PRO A 299 -23.05 7.93 8.04
CA PRO A 299 -22.81 7.29 9.34
C PRO A 299 -22.96 8.30 10.49
N GLN A 300 -23.77 7.96 11.49
CA GLN A 300 -24.02 8.83 12.65
C GLN A 300 -22.83 8.90 13.60
N SER A 301 -22.03 7.82 13.69
CA SER A 301 -20.85 7.72 14.55
C SER A 301 -19.63 7.52 13.71
N LEU A 302 -18.72 8.49 13.74
CA LEU A 302 -17.45 8.44 13.03
C LEU A 302 -16.35 8.00 14.01
N PRO A 303 -15.64 6.90 13.74
CA PRO A 303 -14.52 6.48 14.58
C PRO A 303 -13.39 7.51 14.49
N LEU A 304 -12.71 7.76 15.61
CA LEU A 304 -11.54 8.61 15.67
C LEU A 304 -10.46 7.91 16.50
N SER A 305 -9.49 7.27 15.83
CA SER A 305 -8.38 6.58 16.50
C SER A 305 -7.42 7.58 17.16
N LEU A 306 -6.71 7.12 18.21
CA LEU A 306 -5.68 7.93 18.85
C LEU A 306 -4.45 8.08 17.92
N PRO A 307 -3.71 9.22 17.97
CA PRO A 307 -2.51 9.42 17.14
C PRO A 307 -1.46 8.32 17.28
N SER A 308 -1.28 7.76 18.47
CA SER A 308 -0.35 6.65 18.72
C SER A 308 -0.80 5.32 18.10
N ALA A 309 -2.10 5.11 17.93
CA ALA A 309 -2.66 3.95 17.25
C ALA A 309 -2.55 4.10 15.71
N LEU A 310 -2.79 5.29 15.19
CA LEU A 310 -2.74 5.59 13.75
C LEU A 310 -1.43 5.15 13.10
N VAL A 311 -0.29 5.43 13.74
CA VAL A 311 1.05 5.06 13.25
C VAL A 311 1.22 3.55 13.10
N ARG A 312 0.42 2.73 13.80
CA ARG A 312 0.44 1.26 13.74
C ARG A 312 -0.62 0.67 12.81
N GLN A 313 -1.53 1.51 12.33
CA GLN A 313 -2.70 1.10 11.55
C GLN A 313 -2.61 1.53 10.09
N ARG A 314 -1.89 2.59 9.78
CA ARG A 314 -1.78 3.09 8.40
C ARG A 314 -0.75 2.31 7.58
N PRO A 315 -1.16 1.73 6.44
CA PRO A 315 -0.26 0.94 5.60
C PRO A 315 0.92 1.74 5.02
N ASP A 316 0.74 3.02 4.71
CA ASP A 316 1.81 3.90 4.20
C ASP A 316 2.90 4.15 5.27
N VAL A 317 2.51 4.33 6.53
CA VAL A 317 3.44 4.46 7.66
C VAL A 317 4.16 3.14 7.93
N LEU A 318 3.43 2.00 7.88
CA LEU A 318 4.01 0.66 8.03
C LEU A 318 4.99 0.33 6.90
N ALA A 319 4.69 0.74 5.66
CA ALA A 319 5.60 0.59 4.52
C ALA A 319 6.90 1.39 4.73
N ALA A 320 6.79 2.64 5.22
CA ALA A 320 7.96 3.46 5.53
C ALA A 320 8.77 2.88 6.69
N GLU A 321 8.13 2.32 7.72
CA GLU A 321 8.80 1.59 8.81
C GLU A 321 9.53 0.35 8.31
N ALA A 322 8.91 -0.44 7.42
CA ALA A 322 9.54 -1.61 6.84
C ALA A 322 10.78 -1.25 6.00
N ARG A 323 10.73 -0.15 5.23
CA ARG A 323 11.90 0.37 4.51
C ARG A 323 13.02 0.79 5.48
N LEU A 324 12.67 1.46 6.56
CA LEU A 324 13.63 1.84 7.61
C LEU A 324 14.28 0.61 8.26
N HIS A 325 13.50 -0.43 8.53
CA HIS A 325 14.02 -1.70 9.05
C HIS A 325 14.99 -2.36 8.07
N ALA A 326 14.61 -2.47 6.79
CA ALA A 326 15.50 -3.00 5.75
C ALA A 326 16.82 -2.21 5.66
N ALA A 327 16.76 -0.87 5.71
CA ALA A 327 17.95 -0.02 5.71
C ALA A 327 18.82 -0.23 6.95
N SER A 328 18.24 -0.48 8.13
CA SER A 328 18.97 -0.84 9.35
C SER A 328 19.73 -2.16 9.19
N ALA A 329 19.06 -3.18 8.64
CA ALA A 329 19.68 -4.48 8.38
C ALA A 329 20.84 -4.37 7.37
N GLN A 330 20.71 -3.52 6.34
CA GLN A 330 21.76 -3.25 5.35
C GLN A 330 23.02 -2.62 5.96
N ILE A 331 22.92 -1.84 7.04
CA ILE A 331 24.09 -1.37 7.79
C ILE A 331 24.86 -2.59 8.33
N GLY A 332 24.15 -3.60 8.82
CA GLY A 332 24.74 -4.83 9.32
C GLY A 332 25.46 -5.62 8.23
N VAL A 333 24.83 -5.79 7.07
CA VAL A 333 25.44 -6.44 5.88
C VAL A 333 26.71 -5.69 5.47
N ALA A 334 26.65 -4.37 5.33
CA ALA A 334 27.80 -3.55 4.94
C ALA A 334 28.90 -3.53 6.01
N THR A 335 28.56 -3.69 7.29
CA THR A 335 29.52 -3.79 8.38
C THR A 335 30.19 -5.16 8.38
N ALA A 336 29.46 -6.25 8.15
CA ALA A 336 29.98 -7.60 8.03
C ALA A 336 30.97 -7.74 6.86
N ALA A 337 30.75 -7.00 5.76
CA ALA A 337 31.66 -6.94 4.61
C ALA A 337 33.05 -6.32 4.92
N LEU A 338 33.26 -5.71 6.07
CA LEU A 338 34.56 -5.23 6.57
C LEU A 338 35.28 -6.30 7.38
N LEU A 339 34.62 -7.37 7.78
CA LEU A 339 35.10 -8.41 8.70
C LEU A 339 35.55 -9.66 7.92
N PRO A 340 36.37 -10.55 8.52
CA PRO A 340 36.78 -11.78 7.88
C PRO A 340 35.58 -12.68 7.53
N SER A 341 35.63 -13.37 6.39
CA SER A 341 34.67 -14.43 6.02
C SER A 341 35.33 -15.80 6.10
N LEU A 342 34.60 -16.78 6.61
CA LEU A 342 35.07 -18.18 6.74
C LEU A 342 34.17 -19.08 5.90
N THR A 343 34.76 -19.70 4.87
CA THR A 343 34.07 -20.65 4.00
C THR A 343 34.65 -22.04 4.17
N LEU A 344 33.78 -23.01 4.41
CA LEU A 344 34.13 -24.42 4.37
C LEU A 344 33.78 -25.00 3.01
N SER A 345 34.67 -25.75 2.39
CA SER A 345 34.42 -26.41 1.13
C SER A 345 34.91 -27.87 1.15
N GLY A 346 34.20 -28.70 0.39
CA GLY A 346 34.57 -30.10 0.18
C GLY A 346 34.26 -30.47 -1.25
N THR A 347 35.16 -31.22 -1.87
CA THR A 347 34.94 -31.75 -3.23
C THR A 347 35.32 -33.22 -3.26
N LEU A 348 34.50 -34.01 -3.93
CA LEU A 348 34.84 -35.40 -4.22
C LEU A 348 34.53 -35.64 -5.70
N GLY A 349 35.41 -36.43 -6.35
CA GLY A 349 35.21 -36.61 -7.78
C GLY A 349 36.06 -37.72 -8.38
N ARG A 350 36.02 -37.76 -9.71
CA ARG A 350 36.81 -38.63 -10.55
C ARG A 350 37.29 -37.89 -11.79
N ASP A 351 38.55 -38.05 -12.08
CA ASP A 351 39.22 -37.59 -13.30
C ASP A 351 39.58 -38.74 -14.19
N ALA A 352 39.46 -38.59 -15.52
CA ALA A 352 39.87 -39.58 -16.47
C ALA A 352 40.34 -38.93 -17.79
N SER A 353 41.26 -39.58 -18.48
CA SER A 353 41.71 -39.17 -19.80
C SER A 353 40.79 -39.64 -20.95
N ARG A 354 39.89 -40.59 -20.64
CA ARG A 354 38.88 -41.12 -21.59
C ARG A 354 37.57 -41.31 -20.83
N TRP A 355 36.47 -41.04 -21.53
CA TRP A 355 35.11 -41.10 -20.96
C TRP A 355 34.79 -42.47 -20.24
N PRO A 356 35.10 -43.66 -20.81
CA PRO A 356 34.81 -44.89 -20.09
C PRO A 356 35.54 -45.06 -18.77
N GLN A 357 36.73 -44.46 -18.63
CA GLN A 357 37.58 -44.54 -17.45
C GLN A 357 37.06 -43.73 -16.26
N LEU A 358 36.08 -42.88 -16.45
CA LEU A 358 35.41 -42.18 -15.30
C LEU A 358 34.77 -43.17 -14.31
N ARG A 359 34.53 -44.42 -14.72
CA ARG A 359 34.03 -45.47 -13.81
C ARG A 359 35.14 -46.13 -13.00
N ASP A 360 36.41 -45.95 -13.37
CA ASP A 360 37.54 -46.56 -12.72
C ASP A 360 37.86 -45.92 -11.37
N ALA A 361 38.30 -46.72 -10.41
CA ALA A 361 38.63 -46.25 -9.08
C ALA A 361 39.93 -45.39 -9.03
N SER A 362 40.80 -45.57 -10.06
CA SER A 362 42.13 -44.94 -10.11
C SER A 362 42.09 -43.41 -10.27
N GLY A 363 40.99 -42.84 -10.79
CA GLY A 363 40.84 -41.40 -10.96
C GLY A 363 40.16 -40.69 -9.78
N ARG A 364 39.92 -41.32 -8.64
CA ARG A 364 39.26 -40.73 -7.49
C ARG A 364 40.10 -39.64 -6.87
N PHE A 365 39.46 -38.51 -6.57
CA PHE A 365 40.06 -37.44 -5.76
C PHE A 365 39.06 -36.91 -4.74
N TRP A 366 39.55 -36.30 -3.72
CA TRP A 366 38.75 -35.50 -2.78
C TRP A 366 39.61 -34.38 -2.21
N SER A 367 38.93 -33.29 -1.80
CA SER A 367 39.57 -32.24 -1.04
C SER A 367 38.60 -31.73 0.02
N ALA A 368 39.13 -31.23 1.13
CA ALA A 368 38.39 -30.49 2.14
C ALA A 368 39.24 -29.30 2.52
N ALA A 369 38.64 -28.12 2.50
CA ALA A 369 39.34 -26.86 2.78
C ALA A 369 38.49 -25.96 3.67
N GLY A 370 39.14 -25.11 4.46
CA GLY A 370 38.57 -24.00 5.18
C GLY A 370 39.33 -22.74 4.79
N ASP A 371 38.64 -21.82 4.15
CA ASP A 371 39.19 -20.57 3.62
C ASP A 371 38.79 -19.40 4.52
N LEU A 372 39.75 -18.74 5.16
CA LEU A 372 39.56 -17.49 5.89
C LEU A 372 40.04 -16.33 5.00
N SER A 373 39.10 -15.55 4.53
CA SER A 373 39.38 -14.37 3.71
C SER A 373 39.23 -13.10 4.54
N VAL A 374 40.26 -12.24 4.54
CA VAL A 374 40.27 -10.96 5.27
C VAL A 374 40.46 -9.82 4.25
N PRO A 375 39.54 -8.87 4.11
CA PRO A 375 39.69 -7.74 3.21
C PRO A 375 40.68 -6.71 3.78
N VAL A 376 41.96 -6.80 3.42
CA VAL A 376 43.02 -5.90 3.94
C VAL A 376 43.00 -4.53 3.25
N PHE A 377 42.86 -4.52 1.92
CA PHE A 377 42.79 -3.30 1.13
C PHE A 377 41.88 -3.47 -0.10
N GLN A 378 40.86 -2.65 -0.19
CA GLN A 378 39.88 -2.66 -1.26
C GLN A 378 39.64 -1.27 -1.89
N GLY A 379 40.65 -0.37 -1.80
CA GLY A 379 40.52 0.99 -2.35
C GLY A 379 39.36 1.81 -1.72
N GLY A 380 38.98 1.51 -0.50
CA GLY A 380 37.88 2.19 0.21
C GLY A 380 36.48 1.62 -0.03
N LYS A 381 36.30 0.59 -0.90
CA LYS A 381 34.99 0.03 -1.29
C LYS A 381 34.11 -0.30 -0.07
N SER A 382 34.56 -1.15 0.83
CA SER A 382 33.77 -1.58 1.99
C SER A 382 33.52 -0.44 2.98
N TRP A 383 34.52 0.47 3.16
CA TRP A 383 34.35 1.62 4.05
C TRP A 383 33.28 2.60 3.56
N TYR A 384 33.34 3.00 2.28
CA TYR A 384 32.33 3.88 1.70
C TYR A 384 31.01 3.17 1.49
N GLY A 385 30.99 1.84 1.28
CA GLY A 385 29.79 1.03 1.25
C GLY A 385 29.03 1.10 2.59
N ARG A 386 29.75 0.98 3.72
CA ARG A 386 29.14 1.16 5.04
C ARG A 386 28.65 2.58 5.27
N LYS A 387 29.40 3.62 4.83
CA LYS A 387 28.91 5.02 4.90
C LYS A 387 27.63 5.20 4.10
N ALA A 388 27.59 4.70 2.87
CA ALA A 388 26.39 4.77 2.03
C ALA A 388 25.18 4.09 2.70
N ALA A 389 25.37 2.94 3.38
CA ALA A 389 24.31 2.28 4.13
C ALA A 389 23.81 3.11 5.33
N LEU A 390 24.72 3.81 6.03
CA LEU A 390 24.33 4.73 7.11
C LEU A 390 23.54 5.93 6.59
N ASP A 391 23.94 6.49 5.46
CA ASP A 391 23.25 7.63 4.84
C ASP A 391 21.88 7.19 4.31
N ALA A 392 21.77 5.98 3.73
CA ALA A 392 20.49 5.37 3.32
C ALA A 392 19.53 5.16 4.50
N TYR A 393 20.04 4.74 5.67
CA TYR A 393 19.24 4.65 6.89
C TYR A 393 18.73 6.03 7.35
N GLN A 394 19.56 7.08 7.30
CA GLN A 394 19.13 8.44 7.65
C GLN A 394 18.06 8.95 6.68
N ALA A 395 18.17 8.68 5.40
CA ALA A 395 17.16 8.99 4.40
C ALA A 395 15.84 8.27 4.72
N ALA A 396 15.88 6.95 4.95
CA ALA A 396 14.70 6.17 5.30
C ALA A 396 14.04 6.62 6.62
N LEU A 397 14.84 7.09 7.61
CA LEU A 397 14.31 7.65 8.86
C LEU A 397 13.60 8.99 8.61
N ALA A 398 14.12 9.84 7.73
CA ALA A 398 13.46 11.08 7.34
C ALA A 398 12.15 10.80 6.59
N ASP A 399 12.14 9.83 5.67
CA ASP A 399 10.96 9.40 4.94
C ASP A 399 9.87 8.84 5.87
N TYR A 400 10.25 8.02 6.87
CA TYR A 400 9.33 7.53 7.89
C TYR A 400 8.69 8.70 8.68
N ARG A 401 9.50 9.67 9.13
CA ARG A 401 8.99 10.84 9.85
C ARG A 401 8.04 11.66 8.97
N GLN A 402 8.38 11.84 7.69
CA GLN A 402 7.52 12.54 6.74
C GLN A 402 6.20 11.80 6.53
N ALA A 403 6.21 10.47 6.41
CA ALA A 403 4.99 9.67 6.30
C ALA A 403 4.07 9.85 7.51
N VAL A 404 4.64 9.87 8.73
CA VAL A 404 3.88 10.12 9.97
C VAL A 404 3.27 11.52 9.97
N LEU A 405 4.04 12.56 9.58
CA LEU A 405 3.53 13.94 9.50
C LEU A 405 2.41 14.08 8.47
N SER A 406 2.58 13.48 7.29
CA SER A 406 1.56 13.47 6.23
C SER A 406 0.29 12.73 6.68
N ALA A 407 0.44 11.63 7.43
CA ALA A 407 -0.69 10.92 8.01
C ALA A 407 -1.49 11.79 8.99
N PHE A 408 -0.81 12.53 9.85
CA PHE A 408 -1.46 13.44 10.80
C PHE A 408 -2.14 14.61 10.10
N GLN A 409 -1.47 15.19 9.08
CA GLN A 409 -2.05 16.24 8.27
C GLN A 409 -3.36 15.77 7.63
N GLN A 410 -3.38 14.60 6.98
CA GLN A 410 -4.58 14.09 6.32
C GLN A 410 -5.76 13.91 7.28
N VAL A 411 -5.51 13.39 8.50
CA VAL A 411 -6.58 13.29 9.52
C VAL A 411 -7.05 14.68 9.95
N ALA A 412 -6.12 15.61 10.22
CA ALA A 412 -6.46 16.97 10.61
C ALA A 412 -7.28 17.71 9.55
N ASP A 413 -6.85 17.61 8.28
CA ASP A 413 -7.55 18.22 7.14
C ASP A 413 -8.96 17.64 6.97
N THR A 414 -9.11 16.31 7.07
CA THR A 414 -10.40 15.65 6.92
C THR A 414 -11.36 15.97 8.07
N LEU A 415 -10.87 16.09 9.31
CA LEU A 415 -11.68 16.51 10.44
C LEU A 415 -12.23 17.92 10.23
N ARG A 416 -11.43 18.84 9.69
CA ARG A 416 -11.89 20.20 9.38
C ARG A 416 -12.81 20.23 8.16
N ALA A 417 -12.56 19.41 7.15
CA ALA A 417 -13.46 19.29 6.00
C ALA A 417 -14.86 18.87 6.46
N LEU A 418 -14.98 17.80 7.26
CA LEU A 418 -16.28 17.33 7.77
C LEU A 418 -17.01 18.33 8.65
N ASP A 419 -16.29 19.18 9.40
CA ASP A 419 -16.85 20.26 10.19
C ASP A 419 -17.49 21.33 9.27
N HIS A 420 -16.73 21.81 8.28
CA HIS A 420 -17.20 22.80 7.31
C HIS A 420 -18.25 22.26 6.33
N ASP A 421 -18.17 20.98 5.96
CA ASP A 421 -19.18 20.33 5.11
C ASP A 421 -20.56 20.32 5.79
N GLY A 422 -20.61 20.11 7.09
CA GLY A 422 -21.84 20.18 7.85
C GLY A 422 -22.50 21.57 7.76
N GLU A 423 -21.69 22.63 7.87
CA GLU A 423 -22.15 24.02 7.71
C GLU A 423 -22.57 24.31 6.26
N LEU A 424 -21.79 23.83 5.28
CA LEU A 424 -22.05 24.02 3.85
C LEU A 424 -23.37 23.35 3.41
N VAL A 425 -23.56 22.07 3.76
CA VAL A 425 -24.80 21.34 3.41
C VAL A 425 -26.02 22.06 3.99
N ARG A 426 -25.96 22.53 5.23
CA ARG A 426 -27.02 23.29 5.85
C ARG A 426 -27.30 24.60 5.11
N ALA A 427 -26.26 25.39 4.82
CA ALA A 427 -26.42 26.67 4.12
C ALA A 427 -26.99 26.48 2.70
N GLN A 428 -26.56 25.44 1.98
CA GLN A 428 -27.08 25.10 0.65
C GLN A 428 -28.50 24.57 0.72
N SER A 429 -28.88 23.80 1.72
CA SER A 429 -30.25 23.35 1.95
C SER A 429 -31.20 24.53 2.22
N ASP A 430 -30.78 25.48 3.09
CA ASP A 430 -31.55 26.68 3.38
C ASP A 430 -31.70 27.55 2.13
N ALA A 431 -30.63 27.69 1.33
CA ALA A 431 -30.66 28.44 0.07
C ALA A 431 -31.60 27.77 -0.97
N GLN A 432 -31.55 26.43 -1.10
CA GLN A 432 -32.43 25.67 -1.99
C GLN A 432 -33.90 25.83 -1.59
N ALA A 433 -34.20 25.69 -0.29
CA ALA A 433 -35.60 25.86 0.20
C ALA A 433 -36.14 27.28 -0.06
N ALA A 434 -35.35 28.31 0.25
CA ALA A 434 -35.71 29.69 0.01
C ALA A 434 -35.87 30.00 -1.50
N ALA A 435 -34.97 29.47 -2.34
CA ALA A 435 -35.05 29.68 -3.80
C ALA A 435 -36.26 28.96 -4.41
N ARG A 436 -36.62 27.77 -3.89
CA ARG A 436 -37.86 27.06 -4.30
C ARG A 436 -39.09 27.84 -3.96
N GLU A 437 -39.24 28.33 -2.73
CA GLU A 437 -40.38 29.17 -2.31
C GLU A 437 -40.47 30.47 -3.12
N ALA A 438 -39.32 31.11 -3.37
CA ALA A 438 -39.25 32.31 -4.19
C ALA A 438 -39.70 32.03 -5.63
N LEU A 439 -39.32 30.90 -6.23
CA LEU A 439 -39.76 30.50 -7.56
C LEU A 439 -41.26 30.25 -7.59
N GLU A 440 -41.81 29.47 -6.67
CA GLU A 440 -43.23 29.14 -6.57
C GLU A 440 -44.09 30.44 -6.42
N LEU A 441 -43.68 31.35 -5.53
CA LEU A 441 -44.36 32.63 -5.33
C LEU A 441 -44.27 33.53 -6.58
N THR A 442 -43.11 33.57 -7.23
CA THR A 442 -42.90 34.41 -8.41
C THR A 442 -43.70 33.89 -9.61
N GLN A 443 -43.80 32.56 -9.75
CA GLN A 443 -44.65 31.92 -10.77
C GLN A 443 -46.14 32.25 -10.54
N ALA A 444 -46.65 32.12 -9.32
CA ALA A 444 -48.01 32.48 -8.97
C ALA A 444 -48.32 33.98 -9.24
N ASN A 445 -47.39 34.87 -8.89
CA ASN A 445 -47.51 36.31 -9.16
C ASN A 445 -47.48 36.63 -10.66
N TYR A 446 -46.73 35.90 -11.46
CA TYR A 446 -46.70 36.04 -12.91
C TYR A 446 -48.03 35.59 -13.54
N GLU A 447 -48.57 34.45 -13.11
CA GLU A 447 -49.90 33.97 -13.55
C GLU A 447 -51.03 34.95 -13.19
N ALA A 448 -50.94 35.61 -12.03
CA ALA A 448 -51.84 36.64 -11.60
C ALA A 448 -51.61 38.01 -12.32
N GLY A 449 -50.60 38.13 -13.19
CA GLY A 449 -50.26 39.37 -13.88
C GLY A 449 -49.60 40.45 -13.00
N VAL A 450 -49.16 40.11 -11.80
CA VAL A 450 -48.53 41.02 -10.81
C VAL A 450 -47.00 41.12 -11.02
N ALA A 451 -46.37 40.04 -11.46
CA ALA A 451 -44.92 39.99 -11.73
C ALA A 451 -44.64 39.96 -13.24
N GLY A 452 -43.50 40.53 -13.63
CA GLY A 452 -43.00 40.42 -15.01
C GLY A 452 -42.24 39.11 -15.21
N TYR A 453 -42.22 38.64 -16.45
CA TYR A 453 -41.55 37.37 -16.81
C TYR A 453 -40.07 37.30 -16.40
N LEU A 454 -39.33 38.43 -16.45
CA LEU A 454 -37.92 38.48 -16.03
C LEU A 454 -37.70 38.02 -14.55
N ALA A 455 -38.70 38.27 -13.70
CA ALA A 455 -38.64 37.82 -12.31
C ALA A 455 -38.70 36.30 -12.22
N VAL A 456 -39.56 35.63 -13.01
CA VAL A 456 -39.66 34.16 -13.09
C VAL A 456 -38.34 33.58 -13.59
N LEU A 457 -37.78 34.15 -14.67
CA LEU A 457 -36.50 33.74 -15.23
C LEU A 457 -35.37 33.77 -14.18
N THR A 458 -35.30 34.87 -13.41
CA THR A 458 -34.29 35.04 -12.35
C THR A 458 -34.49 34.03 -11.22
N ALA A 459 -35.73 33.87 -10.76
CA ALA A 459 -36.03 32.89 -9.69
C ALA A 459 -35.75 31.45 -10.11
N THR A 460 -36.07 31.08 -11.38
CA THR A 460 -35.74 29.76 -11.93
C THR A 460 -34.23 29.51 -11.93
N SER A 461 -33.44 30.48 -12.40
CA SER A 461 -31.99 30.37 -12.43
C SER A 461 -31.39 30.26 -11.02
N GLN A 462 -31.92 31.00 -10.04
CA GLN A 462 -31.50 30.94 -8.64
C GLN A 462 -31.81 29.58 -8.01
N TYR A 463 -33.04 29.06 -8.25
CA TYR A 463 -33.43 27.73 -7.74
C TYR A 463 -32.53 26.64 -8.31
N GLN A 464 -32.28 26.64 -9.62
CA GLN A 464 -31.42 25.68 -10.27
C GLN A 464 -29.98 25.72 -9.71
N ALA A 465 -29.42 26.91 -9.53
CA ALA A 465 -28.08 27.06 -8.96
C ALA A 465 -28.02 26.54 -7.52
N ALA A 466 -29.06 26.82 -6.71
CA ALA A 466 -29.15 26.34 -5.34
C ALA A 466 -29.33 24.82 -5.25
N GLU A 467 -30.14 24.22 -6.13
CA GLU A 467 -30.33 22.76 -6.23
C GLU A 467 -29.03 22.04 -6.54
N ILE A 468 -28.31 22.49 -7.59
CA ILE A 468 -26.99 21.90 -7.95
C ILE A 468 -26.00 22.11 -6.81
N GLY A 469 -25.97 23.28 -6.16
CA GLY A 469 -25.11 23.56 -5.02
C GLY A 469 -25.37 22.62 -3.83
N TYR A 470 -26.64 22.32 -3.57
CA TYR A 470 -27.03 21.38 -2.51
C TYR A 470 -26.60 19.94 -2.81
N LEU A 471 -26.84 19.46 -4.06
CA LEU A 471 -26.43 18.13 -4.50
C LEU A 471 -24.89 17.95 -4.41
N ALA A 472 -24.16 18.97 -4.85
CA ALA A 472 -22.70 18.98 -4.78
C ALA A 472 -22.19 18.93 -3.32
N ALA A 473 -22.79 19.74 -2.42
CA ALA A 473 -22.43 19.75 -1.01
C ALA A 473 -22.70 18.39 -0.32
N ARG A 474 -23.83 17.74 -0.61
CA ARG A 474 -24.14 16.38 -0.12
C ARG A 474 -23.10 15.35 -0.60
N SER A 475 -22.78 15.37 -1.89
CA SER A 475 -21.77 14.48 -2.47
C SER A 475 -20.40 14.68 -1.83
N GLN A 476 -19.97 15.93 -1.63
CA GLN A 476 -18.69 16.25 -1.01
C GLN A 476 -18.63 15.71 0.42
N ARG A 477 -19.65 15.90 1.23
CA ARG A 477 -19.68 15.38 2.61
C ARG A 477 -19.59 13.85 2.67
N LEU A 478 -20.24 13.13 1.74
CA LEU A 478 -20.11 11.67 1.65
C LEU A 478 -18.65 11.28 1.32
N GLN A 479 -18.04 11.97 0.36
CA GLN A 479 -16.65 11.70 -0.05
C GLN A 479 -15.64 12.02 1.07
N ASP A 480 -15.84 13.11 1.82
CA ASP A 480 -14.98 13.46 2.95
C ASP A 480 -15.16 12.51 4.14
N THR A 481 -16.34 11.90 4.28
CA THR A 481 -16.56 10.78 5.21
C THR A 481 -15.73 9.55 4.79
N VAL A 482 -15.68 9.22 3.51
CA VAL A 482 -14.79 8.16 2.98
C VAL A 482 -13.33 8.50 3.24
N ALA A 483 -12.94 9.76 2.97
CA ALA A 483 -11.57 10.22 3.20
C ALA A 483 -11.15 10.07 4.67
N LEU A 484 -12.05 10.29 5.65
CA LEU A 484 -11.77 10.05 7.06
C LEU A 484 -11.47 8.58 7.34
N PHE A 485 -12.27 7.63 6.83
CA PHE A 485 -12.04 6.20 7.04
C PHE A 485 -10.67 5.77 6.50
N ILE A 486 -10.30 6.28 5.33
CA ILE A 486 -8.99 5.99 4.73
C ILE A 486 -7.85 6.68 5.50
N ALA A 487 -8.01 7.93 5.90
CA ALA A 487 -7.01 8.65 6.70
C ALA A 487 -6.74 7.96 8.04
N LEU A 488 -7.74 7.26 8.60
CA LEU A 488 -7.62 6.46 9.81
C LEU A 488 -7.08 5.05 9.57
N GLY A 489 -6.85 4.64 8.31
CA GLY A 489 -6.24 3.36 7.95
C GLY A 489 -7.22 2.26 7.53
N GLY A 490 -8.53 2.53 7.44
CA GLY A 490 -9.54 1.67 6.79
C GLY A 490 -9.86 0.33 7.44
N GLY A 491 -9.52 0.08 8.72
CA GLY A 491 -10.04 -1.06 9.49
C GLY A 491 -9.46 -2.45 9.17
N TRP A 492 -8.47 -2.57 8.29
CA TRP A 492 -7.92 -3.87 7.85
C TRP A 492 -7.37 -4.77 8.97
N TRP A 493 -7.08 -4.23 10.14
CA TRP A 493 -6.60 -4.96 11.32
C TRP A 493 -7.71 -5.67 12.11
N ASP A 494 -8.98 -5.45 11.75
CA ASP A 494 -10.09 -6.19 12.30
C ASP A 494 -10.00 -7.67 11.86
N PRO A 495 -10.08 -8.66 12.79
CA PRO A 495 -10.08 -10.08 12.42
C PRO A 495 -11.22 -10.49 11.47
N ALA A 496 -12.29 -9.71 11.41
CA ALA A 496 -13.41 -9.91 10.50
C ALA A 496 -13.15 -9.32 9.08
N ALA A 497 -11.98 -8.65 8.87
CA ALA A 497 -11.68 -8.04 7.59
C ALA A 497 -11.71 -9.06 6.46
N PRO A 498 -12.42 -8.79 5.35
CA PRO A 498 -12.41 -9.63 4.16
C PRO A 498 -11.11 -9.43 3.37
N VAL A 499 -9.97 -9.70 4.01
CA VAL A 499 -8.63 -9.63 3.40
C VAL A 499 -8.04 -11.05 3.30
N PRO A 500 -8.65 -11.96 2.50
CA PRO A 500 -8.33 -13.39 2.55
C PRO A 500 -6.90 -13.73 2.10
N ALA A 501 -6.30 -12.89 1.26
CA ALA A 501 -4.97 -13.14 0.67
C ALA A 501 -3.81 -12.49 1.46
N LEU A 502 -4.10 -11.66 2.46
CA LEU A 502 -3.12 -10.87 3.20
C LEU A 502 -2.99 -11.30 4.67
N ALA A 503 -3.55 -12.48 5.03
CA ALA A 503 -3.48 -13.04 6.38
C ALA A 503 -2.02 -13.06 6.89
N PRO A 504 -1.78 -12.75 8.18
CA PRO A 504 -0.43 -12.76 8.73
C PRO A 504 0.19 -14.14 8.53
N LEU A 505 1.44 -14.17 8.04
CA LEU A 505 2.28 -15.34 8.25
C LEU A 505 2.21 -15.67 9.73
N ALA A 506 1.77 -16.89 10.08
CA ALA A 506 1.69 -17.33 11.46
C ALA A 506 3.02 -16.98 12.13
N ALA A 507 2.97 -16.19 13.19
CA ALA A 507 4.11 -15.91 14.03
C ALA A 507 4.48 -17.22 14.72
N GLY A 508 5.37 -18.02 14.09
CA GLY A 508 5.68 -19.34 14.61
C GLY A 508 6.53 -20.19 13.71
N ALA A 509 7.54 -19.62 13.08
CA ALA A 509 8.67 -20.40 12.61
C ALA A 509 9.94 -19.57 12.84
N SER A 510 10.33 -19.46 14.08
CA SER A 510 11.76 -19.22 14.40
C SER A 510 12.49 -20.53 14.12
N PRO A 511 13.58 -20.53 13.33
CA PRO A 511 14.43 -21.70 13.15
C PRO A 511 15.18 -22.04 14.43
#